data_15e2db88110a515edca579dfa794d4ef
#
_entry.id   15e2db88110a515edca579dfa794d4ef
#
_cell.length_a   1.000
_cell.length_b   1.000
_cell.length_c   1.000
_cell.angle_alpha   90.00
_cell.angle_beta   90.00
_cell.angle_gamma   90.00
#
_symmetry.space_group_name_H-M   'P 1'
#
loop_
_entity.id
_entity.type
_entity.pdbx_description
1 polymer ?
#
loop_
_entity_poly.entity_id
_entity_poly.type
_entity_poly.pdbx_seq_one_letter_code
_entity_poly.pdbx_strand_id
1 'polypeptide(L)'
;MHTISRHWTKRSLLCLGLTVVAGLALIPVGALSQSANVATGFDKDVDAQIARHYASVEGLYKDIHASPELAFEEIKTAKKLAKELRDLGFEVTEGVGKTGVVGLLRNGAGPTIMVRTELDALPMEEKTGLPYASKVKATYLGKETFVAHSCGHDLHMASWVGTAKTLVGLKERWNGTLMFIAQPAEEVLGGAKAMLDDGLFRRFGKPDFAFALHTWPMAYGEIGFNVGAVTSNSDGFEAVFHGRGAHGSAPDKSIDPVLIASRFVVDVQSVISREKDPFQFGVFSVGSIQGGTTGNIIPDNVALRGTIRSYDQGVRTKIHDGIRRTAKAAAASAGAPEPELKILPGGNAVINNAALVERTELALKAALGSKVKRMPPITPSEDFAEYTGAGVPAMFFLVGVYDPKDVEASRQAGGKPLPINHSPFFSPVPEPSIKTSIKAMSLAVLTALQR
;
A
#
# COMPACT_ATOMS: atom_id res chain seq x y z
N MET A 1 17.23 62.17 40.19
CA MET A 1 18.66 61.86 40.07
C MET A 1 18.97 60.68 40.94
N HIS A 2 19.01 59.47 40.37
CA HIS A 2 19.77 58.32 40.93
C HIS A 2 20.00 57.34 39.79
N THR A 3 21.24 57.35 39.34
CA THR A 3 21.82 56.52 38.29
C THR A 3 22.13 55.14 38.87
N ILE A 4 21.58 54.06 38.33
CA ILE A 4 21.96 52.68 38.62
C ILE A 4 22.76 52.14 37.44
N SER A 5 24.05 51.97 37.64
CA SER A 5 24.96 51.27 36.73
C SER A 5 24.77 49.77 36.84
N ARG A 6 24.51 49.07 35.75
CA ARG A 6 24.55 47.61 35.68
C ARG A 6 25.83 47.15 34.99
N HIS A 7 26.69 46.49 35.78
CA HIS A 7 27.83 45.71 35.29
C HIS A 7 27.34 44.45 34.54
N TRP A 8 27.73 44.33 33.29
CA TRP A 8 27.58 43.08 32.54
C TRP A 8 28.90 42.32 32.58
N THR A 9 28.90 41.18 33.27
CA THR A 9 29.99 40.19 33.26
C THR A 9 29.84 39.32 32.01
N LYS A 10 30.85 39.35 31.14
CA LYS A 10 30.97 38.46 29.98
C LYS A 10 31.23 37.02 30.48
N ARG A 11 30.27 36.12 30.31
CA ARG A 11 30.51 34.68 30.40
C ARG A 11 30.69 34.17 28.97
N SER A 12 31.89 33.67 28.69
CA SER A 12 32.24 32.96 27.45
C SER A 12 31.50 31.61 27.44
N LEU A 13 30.55 31.43 26.53
CA LEU A 13 29.98 30.11 26.19
C LEU A 13 30.91 29.45 25.17
N LEU A 14 31.54 28.37 25.54
CA LEU A 14 32.15 27.41 24.62
C LEU A 14 31.02 26.66 23.93
N CYS A 15 30.76 26.97 22.67
CA CYS A 15 29.91 26.13 21.81
C CYS A 15 30.72 24.91 21.35
N LEU A 16 30.47 23.74 21.94
CA LEU A 16 30.85 22.46 21.34
C LEU A 16 29.96 22.23 20.12
N GLY A 17 30.52 22.45 18.94
CA GLY A 17 29.87 22.07 17.70
C GLY A 17 29.86 20.53 17.53
N LEU A 18 28.72 19.89 17.76
CA LEU A 18 28.49 18.53 17.26
C LEU A 18 28.27 18.59 15.77
N THR A 19 29.30 18.28 14.99
CA THR A 19 29.16 18.02 13.56
C THR A 19 28.48 16.64 13.40
N VAL A 20 27.19 16.64 13.14
CA VAL A 20 26.49 15.46 12.64
C VAL A 20 26.92 15.27 11.17
N VAL A 21 27.91 14.40 10.96
CA VAL A 21 28.23 13.93 9.61
C VAL A 21 27.09 13.00 9.18
N ALA A 22 26.14 13.53 8.40
CA ALA A 22 25.20 12.73 7.65
C ALA A 22 26.01 11.91 6.63
N GLY A 23 26.20 10.64 6.91
CA GLY A 23 26.82 9.70 6.00
C GLY A 23 25.93 9.49 4.77
N LEU A 24 26.09 10.32 3.76
CA LEU A 24 25.67 9.97 2.41
C LEU A 24 26.49 8.76 2.01
N ALA A 25 25.89 7.58 1.96
CA ALA A 25 26.49 6.41 1.36
C ALA A 25 26.66 6.72 -0.14
N LEU A 26 27.87 7.10 -0.54
CA LEU A 26 28.25 7.25 -1.93
C LEU A 26 28.19 5.87 -2.60
N ILE A 27 27.16 5.64 -3.41
CA ILE A 27 27.11 4.46 -4.26
C ILE A 27 28.27 4.59 -5.26
N PRO A 28 29.19 3.63 -5.33
CA PRO A 28 30.30 3.73 -6.24
C PRO A 28 29.80 3.82 -7.70
N VAL A 29 30.31 4.77 -8.47
CA VAL A 29 29.95 5.01 -9.88
C VAL A 29 29.98 3.73 -10.71
N GLY A 30 30.81 2.76 -10.36
CA GLY A 30 30.87 1.44 -10.97
C GLY A 30 29.58 0.61 -10.79
N ALA A 31 28.88 0.71 -9.67
CA ALA A 31 27.63 -0.02 -9.43
C ALA A 31 26.47 0.54 -10.27
N LEU A 32 26.47 1.83 -10.55
CA LEU A 32 25.46 2.50 -11.39
C LEU A 32 25.61 2.12 -12.87
N SER A 33 26.83 2.04 -13.38
CA SER A 33 27.09 1.60 -14.77
C SER A 33 26.76 0.11 -14.97
N GLN A 34 26.97 -0.71 -13.95
CA GLN A 34 26.65 -2.14 -13.99
C GLN A 34 25.14 -2.39 -14.07
N SER A 35 24.31 -1.65 -13.34
CA SER A 35 22.83 -1.80 -13.36
C SER A 35 22.23 -1.46 -14.74
N ALA A 36 22.69 -0.41 -15.39
CA ALA A 36 22.24 -0.06 -16.74
C ALA A 36 22.70 -1.11 -17.77
N ASN A 37 23.90 -1.64 -17.65
CA ASN A 37 24.43 -2.69 -18.53
C ASN A 37 23.68 -4.02 -18.36
N VAL A 38 23.25 -4.36 -17.14
CA VAL A 38 22.42 -5.54 -16.87
C VAL A 38 21.09 -5.44 -17.59
N ALA A 39 20.39 -4.32 -17.48
CA ALA A 39 19.09 -4.13 -18.14
C ALA A 39 19.19 -4.26 -19.66
N THR A 40 20.19 -3.61 -20.28
CA THR A 40 20.40 -3.71 -21.73
C THR A 40 20.79 -5.12 -22.17
N GLY A 41 21.45 -5.89 -21.31
CA GLY A 41 21.79 -7.29 -21.56
C GLY A 41 20.61 -8.26 -21.53
N PHE A 42 19.54 -7.93 -20.79
CA PHE A 42 18.36 -8.81 -20.66
C PHE A 42 17.12 -8.33 -21.42
N ASP A 43 17.07 -7.08 -21.85
CA ASP A 43 15.88 -6.43 -22.39
C ASP A 43 15.22 -7.24 -23.52
N LYS A 44 15.98 -7.59 -24.56
CA LYS A 44 15.48 -8.38 -25.70
C LYS A 44 15.09 -9.81 -25.31
N ASP A 45 15.85 -10.42 -24.41
CA ASP A 45 15.58 -11.80 -23.97
C ASP A 45 14.31 -11.87 -23.14
N VAL A 46 14.08 -10.88 -22.27
CA VAL A 46 12.83 -10.72 -21.51
C VAL A 46 11.66 -10.54 -22.46
N ASP A 47 11.76 -9.65 -23.45
CA ASP A 47 10.69 -9.46 -24.46
C ASP A 47 10.40 -10.74 -25.23
N ALA A 48 11.43 -11.51 -25.63
CA ALA A 48 11.26 -12.79 -26.33
C ALA A 48 10.54 -13.83 -25.43
N GLN A 49 10.88 -13.90 -24.13
CA GLN A 49 10.17 -14.77 -23.19
C GLN A 49 8.70 -14.35 -23.01
N ILE A 50 8.44 -13.06 -22.83
CA ILE A 50 7.08 -12.52 -22.72
C ILE A 50 6.25 -12.90 -23.95
N ALA A 51 6.78 -12.67 -25.16
CA ALA A 51 6.08 -13.01 -26.40
C ALA A 51 5.73 -14.52 -26.48
N ARG A 52 6.63 -15.40 -26.00
CA ARG A 52 6.42 -16.85 -25.98
C ARG A 52 5.29 -17.29 -25.03
N HIS A 53 5.14 -16.62 -23.89
CA HIS A 53 4.21 -17.07 -22.84
C HIS A 53 2.90 -16.29 -22.82
N TYR A 54 2.82 -15.14 -23.47
CA TYR A 54 1.73 -14.18 -23.26
C TYR A 54 0.34 -14.80 -23.44
N ALA A 55 0.11 -15.61 -24.47
CA ALA A 55 -1.17 -16.23 -24.71
C ALA A 55 -1.65 -17.09 -23.53
N SER A 56 -0.75 -17.83 -22.88
CA SER A 56 -1.09 -18.62 -21.67
C SER A 56 -1.33 -17.75 -20.45
N VAL A 57 -0.60 -16.65 -20.33
CA VAL A 57 -0.74 -15.68 -19.22
C VAL A 57 -2.06 -14.90 -19.35
N GLU A 58 -2.44 -14.50 -20.57
CA GLU A 58 -3.72 -13.85 -20.82
C GLU A 58 -4.90 -14.79 -20.54
N GLY A 59 -4.78 -16.06 -20.92
CA GLY A 59 -5.78 -17.07 -20.58
C GLY A 59 -5.96 -17.24 -19.07
N LEU A 60 -4.86 -17.27 -18.32
CA LEU A 60 -4.88 -17.31 -16.85
C LEU A 60 -5.51 -16.05 -16.25
N TYR A 61 -5.17 -14.86 -16.75
CA TYR A 61 -5.78 -13.60 -16.35
C TYR A 61 -7.31 -13.64 -16.45
N LYS A 62 -7.84 -14.01 -17.64
CA LYS A 62 -9.29 -14.07 -17.90
C LYS A 62 -9.99 -15.12 -17.03
N ASP A 63 -9.34 -16.25 -16.77
CA ASP A 63 -9.88 -17.31 -15.90
C ASP A 63 -9.96 -16.89 -14.44
N ILE A 64 -8.92 -16.20 -13.93
CA ILE A 64 -8.93 -15.65 -12.57
C ILE A 64 -9.96 -14.52 -12.45
N HIS A 65 -9.99 -13.59 -13.41
CA HIS A 65 -10.95 -12.48 -13.44
C HIS A 65 -12.40 -12.96 -13.37
N ALA A 66 -12.73 -14.03 -14.11
CA ALA A 66 -14.08 -14.62 -14.13
C ALA A 66 -14.43 -15.43 -12.86
N SER A 67 -13.44 -15.76 -12.02
CA SER A 67 -13.60 -16.67 -10.86
C SER A 67 -13.01 -16.09 -9.57
N PRO A 68 -13.31 -14.84 -9.18
CA PRO A 68 -12.72 -14.19 -8.02
C PRO A 68 -13.18 -14.83 -6.71
N GLU A 69 -12.31 -14.81 -5.70
CA GLU A 69 -12.57 -15.30 -4.36
C GLU A 69 -12.27 -14.19 -3.33
N LEU A 70 -13.03 -14.15 -2.21
CA LEU A 70 -12.87 -13.16 -1.15
C LEU A 70 -11.64 -13.45 -0.28
N ALA A 71 -11.24 -12.43 0.49
CA ALA A 71 -10.15 -12.49 1.46
C ALA A 71 -10.23 -13.71 2.38
N PHE A 72 -9.16 -14.50 2.47
CA PHE A 72 -9.03 -15.77 3.18
C PHE A 72 -9.94 -16.92 2.69
N GLU A 73 -10.56 -16.77 1.52
CA GLU A 73 -11.36 -17.80 0.85
C GLU A 73 -10.79 -18.18 -0.54
N GLU A 74 -9.57 -17.72 -0.88
CA GLU A 74 -8.90 -17.82 -2.19
C GLU A 74 -8.39 -19.24 -2.50
N ILE A 75 -9.17 -20.27 -2.19
CA ILE A 75 -8.75 -21.68 -2.24
C ILE A 75 -8.47 -22.14 -3.67
N LYS A 76 -9.34 -21.79 -4.61
CA LYS A 76 -9.19 -22.19 -6.03
C LYS A 76 -8.12 -21.38 -6.72
N THR A 77 -8.06 -20.10 -6.43
CA THR A 77 -7.05 -19.17 -6.93
C THR A 77 -5.65 -19.59 -6.49
N ALA A 78 -5.46 -19.87 -5.21
CA ALA A 78 -4.21 -20.37 -4.65
C ALA A 78 -3.75 -21.66 -5.34
N LYS A 79 -4.66 -22.62 -5.54
CA LYS A 79 -4.37 -23.90 -6.22
C LYS A 79 -3.93 -23.70 -7.69
N LYS A 80 -4.57 -22.74 -8.41
CA LYS A 80 -4.17 -22.39 -9.77
C LYS A 80 -2.74 -21.89 -9.80
N LEU A 81 -2.41 -20.92 -8.95
CA LEU A 81 -1.06 -20.35 -8.89
C LEU A 81 -0.02 -21.36 -8.42
N ALA A 82 -0.35 -22.19 -7.43
CA ALA A 82 0.51 -23.27 -6.98
C ALA A 82 0.83 -24.25 -8.11
N LYS A 83 -0.16 -24.60 -8.93
CA LYS A 83 0.04 -25.45 -10.12
C LYS A 83 0.99 -24.80 -11.12
N GLU A 84 0.78 -23.52 -11.47
CA GLU A 84 1.66 -22.79 -12.39
C GLU A 84 3.12 -22.82 -11.92
N LEU A 85 3.37 -22.63 -10.63
CA LEU A 85 4.74 -22.69 -10.09
C LEU A 85 5.31 -24.11 -10.11
N ARG A 86 4.52 -25.15 -9.78
CA ARG A 86 5.00 -26.55 -9.86
C ARG A 86 5.38 -26.95 -11.28
N ASP A 87 4.57 -26.54 -12.25
CA ASP A 87 4.85 -26.82 -13.68
C ASP A 87 6.16 -26.14 -14.14
N LEU A 88 6.57 -25.07 -13.45
CA LEU A 88 7.85 -24.36 -13.68
C LEU A 88 9.01 -24.90 -12.85
N GLY A 89 8.81 -25.94 -12.04
CA GLY A 89 9.85 -26.60 -11.25
C GLY A 89 10.14 -25.94 -9.91
N PHE A 90 9.26 -25.09 -9.39
CA PHE A 90 9.36 -24.58 -8.03
C PHE A 90 8.98 -25.66 -6.98
N GLU A 91 9.67 -25.65 -5.85
CA GLU A 91 9.23 -26.31 -4.63
C GLU A 91 8.09 -25.49 -4.01
N VAL A 92 6.86 -26.01 -4.00
CA VAL A 92 5.65 -25.25 -3.65
C VAL A 92 5.01 -25.75 -2.37
N THR A 93 4.77 -24.83 -1.44
CA THR A 93 4.00 -25.02 -0.21
C THR A 93 2.72 -24.17 -0.28
N GLU A 94 1.58 -24.81 -0.10
CA GLU A 94 0.26 -24.19 0.00
C GLU A 94 -0.18 -24.03 1.47
N GLY A 95 -1.17 -23.18 1.72
CA GLY A 95 -1.78 -23.01 3.02
C GLY A 95 -0.96 -22.17 4.00
N VAL A 96 0.01 -21.37 3.51
CA VAL A 96 0.80 -20.47 4.35
C VAL A 96 -0.03 -19.22 4.66
N GLY A 97 -0.28 -18.96 5.95
CA GLY A 97 -1.18 -17.88 6.35
C GLY A 97 -2.63 -18.12 5.89
N LYS A 98 -3.12 -19.36 5.95
CA LYS A 98 -4.39 -19.95 5.52
C LYS A 98 -4.40 -20.38 4.04
N THR A 99 -4.56 -19.47 3.09
CA THR A 99 -4.70 -19.77 1.66
C THR A 99 -3.46 -19.43 0.83
N GLY A 100 -2.47 -18.79 1.44
CA GLY A 100 -1.27 -18.33 0.72
C GLY A 100 -0.39 -19.46 0.18
N VAL A 101 0.41 -19.12 -0.83
CA VAL A 101 1.32 -20.04 -1.53
C VAL A 101 2.74 -19.50 -1.47
N VAL A 102 3.71 -20.38 -1.23
CA VAL A 102 5.14 -20.07 -1.30
C VAL A 102 5.81 -21.04 -2.27
N GLY A 103 6.46 -20.53 -3.27
CA GLY A 103 7.28 -21.28 -4.22
C GLY A 103 8.75 -20.89 -4.12
N LEU A 104 9.62 -21.86 -4.01
CA LEU A 104 11.07 -21.66 -4.01
C LEU A 104 11.71 -22.30 -5.26
N LEU A 105 12.52 -21.54 -5.96
CA LEU A 105 13.36 -22.05 -7.05
C LEU A 105 14.82 -21.68 -6.80
N ARG A 106 15.63 -22.66 -6.49
CA ARG A 106 17.06 -22.49 -6.23
C ARG A 106 17.87 -22.69 -7.54
N ASN A 107 18.77 -21.76 -7.81
CA ASN A 107 19.61 -21.76 -8.99
C ASN A 107 21.05 -21.33 -8.64
N GLY A 108 21.74 -22.15 -7.90
CA GLY A 108 23.11 -21.86 -7.45
C GLY A 108 23.20 -20.89 -6.28
N ALA A 109 24.42 -20.48 -5.96
CA ALA A 109 24.69 -19.53 -4.87
C ALA A 109 24.34 -18.11 -5.31
N GLY A 110 23.71 -17.32 -4.43
CA GLY A 110 23.31 -15.93 -4.70
C GLY A 110 22.23 -15.45 -3.74
N PRO A 111 21.71 -14.24 -3.96
CA PRO A 111 20.67 -13.70 -3.09
C PRO A 111 19.34 -14.41 -3.26
N THR A 112 18.53 -14.33 -2.22
CA THR A 112 17.11 -14.72 -2.26
C THR A 112 16.25 -13.51 -2.57
N ILE A 113 15.51 -13.56 -3.67
CA ILE A 113 14.64 -12.48 -4.11
C ILE A 113 13.18 -12.92 -3.95
N MET A 114 12.42 -12.18 -3.15
CA MET A 114 10.99 -12.41 -2.99
C MET A 114 10.21 -11.60 -4.03
N VAL A 115 9.26 -12.25 -4.70
CA VAL A 115 8.28 -11.61 -5.59
C VAL A 115 6.89 -11.92 -5.07
N ARG A 116 6.12 -10.88 -4.72
CA ARG A 116 4.79 -11.01 -4.13
C ARG A 116 3.69 -10.63 -5.12
N THR A 117 2.57 -11.37 -5.06
CA THR A 117 1.26 -11.00 -5.60
C THR A 117 0.19 -11.20 -4.54
N GLU A 118 -0.98 -10.61 -4.73
CA GLU A 118 -2.19 -10.77 -3.94
C GLU A 118 -3.12 -11.78 -4.59
N LEU A 119 -4.01 -12.42 -3.78
CA LEU A 119 -4.94 -13.45 -4.27
C LEU A 119 -6.40 -13.02 -4.28
N ASP A 120 -6.77 -12.11 -3.37
CA ASP A 120 -8.14 -11.81 -3.02
C ASP A 120 -8.82 -10.80 -3.95
N ALA A 121 -10.15 -10.80 -3.90
CA ALA A 121 -11.03 -9.91 -4.62
C ALA A 121 -12.01 -9.22 -3.67
N LEU A 122 -12.75 -8.24 -4.19
CA LEU A 122 -13.63 -7.35 -3.44
C LEU A 122 -15.10 -7.83 -3.46
N PRO A 123 -15.85 -7.61 -2.34
CA PRO A 123 -17.27 -7.90 -2.25
C PRO A 123 -18.11 -6.83 -2.97
N MET A 124 -18.05 -6.80 -4.31
CA MET A 124 -18.74 -5.80 -5.13
C MET A 124 -19.14 -6.34 -6.51
N GLU A 125 -20.16 -5.72 -7.11
CA GLU A 125 -20.61 -6.04 -8.46
C GLU A 125 -19.70 -5.41 -9.51
N GLU A 126 -19.28 -6.21 -10.49
CA GLU A 126 -18.58 -5.72 -11.66
C GLU A 126 -19.55 -5.18 -12.71
N LYS A 127 -19.24 -3.99 -13.26
CA LYS A 127 -20.06 -3.31 -14.30
C LYS A 127 -19.23 -2.89 -15.51
N THR A 128 -18.14 -3.59 -15.79
CA THR A 128 -17.24 -3.29 -16.91
C THR A 128 -17.84 -3.62 -18.26
N GLY A 129 -18.74 -4.60 -18.33
CA GLY A 129 -19.27 -5.13 -19.58
C GLY A 129 -18.32 -6.03 -20.36
N LEU A 130 -17.21 -6.44 -19.76
CA LEU A 130 -16.25 -7.36 -20.39
C LEU A 130 -16.88 -8.74 -20.65
N PRO A 131 -16.50 -9.43 -21.73
CA PRO A 131 -17.05 -10.76 -22.05
C PRO A 131 -16.69 -11.83 -21.00
N TYR A 132 -15.68 -11.59 -20.18
CA TYR A 132 -15.24 -12.44 -19.08
C TYR A 132 -15.49 -11.80 -17.69
N ALA A 133 -16.35 -10.77 -17.61
CA ALA A 133 -16.71 -10.12 -16.36
C ALA A 133 -17.25 -11.13 -15.34
N SER A 134 -16.88 -10.94 -14.08
CA SER A 134 -17.30 -11.80 -12.98
C SER A 134 -18.82 -11.76 -12.76
N LYS A 135 -19.39 -12.94 -12.53
CA LYS A 135 -20.77 -13.14 -12.08
C LYS A 135 -20.82 -13.94 -10.78
N VAL A 136 -19.67 -14.10 -10.15
CA VAL A 136 -19.53 -14.85 -8.91
C VAL A 136 -20.23 -14.13 -7.78
N LYS A 137 -20.92 -14.90 -6.94
CA LYS A 137 -21.51 -14.46 -5.69
C LYS A 137 -20.95 -15.26 -4.53
N ALA A 138 -20.77 -14.60 -3.39
CA ALA A 138 -20.33 -15.20 -2.15
C ALA A 138 -21.06 -14.57 -0.95
N THR A 139 -20.90 -15.16 0.23
CA THR A 139 -21.40 -14.59 1.46
C THR A 139 -20.34 -13.71 2.09
N TYR A 140 -20.62 -12.42 2.26
CA TYR A 140 -19.76 -11.48 2.96
C TYR A 140 -20.52 -10.83 4.12
N LEU A 141 -19.98 -10.92 5.34
CA LEU A 141 -20.63 -10.42 6.57
C LEU A 141 -22.10 -10.89 6.73
N GLY A 142 -22.36 -12.16 6.36
CA GLY A 142 -23.69 -12.77 6.47
C GLY A 142 -24.70 -12.38 5.38
N LYS A 143 -24.25 -11.68 4.33
CA LYS A 143 -25.08 -11.28 3.19
C LYS A 143 -24.51 -11.78 1.87
N GLU A 144 -25.38 -12.22 0.94
CA GLU A 144 -24.96 -12.51 -0.42
C GLU A 144 -24.53 -11.22 -1.13
N THR A 145 -23.38 -11.25 -1.76
CA THR A 145 -22.83 -10.16 -2.55
C THR A 145 -22.16 -10.70 -3.81
N PHE A 146 -22.00 -9.86 -4.83
CA PHE A 146 -21.12 -10.14 -5.95
C PHE A 146 -19.65 -10.02 -5.52
N VAL A 147 -18.78 -10.67 -6.29
CA VAL A 147 -17.32 -10.62 -6.07
C VAL A 147 -16.62 -10.24 -7.37
N ALA A 148 -15.67 -9.31 -7.33
CA ALA A 148 -14.95 -8.84 -8.50
C ALA A 148 -13.50 -8.42 -8.19
N HIS A 149 -12.59 -8.64 -9.14
CA HIS A 149 -11.21 -8.15 -9.10
C HIS A 149 -11.10 -6.66 -9.46
N SER A 150 -11.87 -5.80 -8.75
CA SER A 150 -11.87 -4.36 -9.01
C SER A 150 -10.64 -3.62 -8.46
N CYS A 151 -9.68 -4.32 -7.84
CA CYS A 151 -8.37 -3.80 -7.48
C CYS A 151 -7.26 -4.18 -8.49
N GLY A 152 -7.51 -5.18 -9.35
CA GLY A 152 -6.58 -5.63 -10.37
C GLY A 152 -5.63 -6.73 -9.93
N HIS A 153 -5.92 -7.43 -8.82
CA HIS A 153 -5.09 -8.54 -8.33
C HIS A 153 -5.01 -9.70 -9.33
N ASP A 154 -6.02 -9.90 -10.15
CA ASP A 154 -6.00 -10.83 -11.29
C ASP A 154 -4.89 -10.51 -12.30
N LEU A 155 -4.69 -9.22 -12.63
CA LEU A 155 -3.60 -8.75 -13.48
C LEU A 155 -2.23 -8.91 -12.77
N HIS A 156 -2.18 -8.66 -11.45
CA HIS A 156 -0.97 -8.89 -10.66
C HIS A 156 -0.58 -10.36 -10.66
N MET A 157 -1.53 -11.28 -10.41
CA MET A 157 -1.31 -12.74 -10.43
C MET A 157 -0.84 -13.24 -11.78
N ALA A 158 -1.47 -12.79 -12.87
CA ALA A 158 -1.07 -13.14 -14.23
C ALA A 158 0.35 -12.64 -14.53
N SER A 159 0.67 -11.40 -14.15
CA SER A 159 1.99 -10.82 -14.31
C SER A 159 3.06 -11.53 -13.48
N TRP A 160 2.71 -11.95 -12.27
CA TRP A 160 3.57 -12.73 -11.38
C TRP A 160 3.92 -14.10 -12.00
N VAL A 161 2.93 -14.85 -12.52
CA VAL A 161 3.17 -16.10 -13.25
C VAL A 161 4.01 -15.86 -14.50
N GLY A 162 3.69 -14.80 -15.26
CA GLY A 162 4.47 -14.41 -16.44
C GLY A 162 5.94 -14.08 -16.10
N THR A 163 6.16 -13.43 -14.96
CA THR A 163 7.51 -13.16 -14.44
C THR A 163 8.23 -14.46 -14.07
N ALA A 164 7.56 -15.40 -13.39
CA ALA A 164 8.13 -16.70 -13.07
C ALA A 164 8.53 -17.46 -14.36
N LYS A 165 7.65 -17.51 -15.37
CA LYS A 165 7.94 -18.14 -16.68
C LYS A 165 9.15 -17.48 -17.37
N THR A 166 9.22 -16.16 -17.33
CA THR A 166 10.32 -15.39 -17.92
C THR A 166 11.65 -15.70 -17.24
N LEU A 167 11.69 -15.66 -15.90
CA LEU A 167 12.91 -15.92 -15.14
C LEU A 167 13.37 -17.38 -15.26
N VAL A 168 12.45 -18.34 -15.31
CA VAL A 168 12.78 -19.75 -15.58
C VAL A 168 13.34 -19.94 -16.99
N GLY A 169 12.76 -19.26 -17.99
CA GLY A 169 13.26 -19.26 -19.37
C GLY A 169 14.65 -18.65 -19.53
N LEU A 170 15.11 -17.88 -18.55
CA LEU A 170 16.44 -17.26 -18.49
C LEU A 170 17.35 -17.88 -17.40
N LYS A 171 17.03 -19.07 -16.92
CA LYS A 171 17.69 -19.71 -15.76
C LYS A 171 19.21 -19.81 -15.91
N GLU A 172 19.72 -20.01 -17.12
CA GLU A 172 21.17 -20.09 -17.42
C GLU A 172 21.89 -18.73 -17.26
N ARG A 173 21.16 -17.64 -17.05
CA ARG A 173 21.67 -16.27 -17.06
C ARG A 173 21.74 -15.62 -15.67
N TRP A 174 21.29 -16.32 -14.61
CA TRP A 174 21.29 -15.79 -13.26
C TRP A 174 21.56 -16.89 -12.21
N ASN A 175 22.01 -16.48 -11.02
CA ASN A 175 22.19 -17.35 -9.86
C ASN A 175 21.49 -16.76 -8.63
N GLY A 176 21.07 -17.63 -7.70
CA GLY A 176 20.38 -17.25 -6.47
C GLY A 176 19.13 -18.06 -6.22
N THR A 177 18.23 -17.53 -5.40
CA THR A 177 16.94 -18.17 -5.08
C THR A 177 15.79 -17.22 -5.40
N LEU A 178 14.80 -17.69 -6.14
CA LEU A 178 13.51 -17.02 -6.29
C LEU A 178 12.57 -17.54 -5.23
N MET A 179 11.98 -16.62 -4.45
CA MET A 179 10.88 -16.88 -3.51
C MET A 179 9.64 -16.19 -4.06
N PHE A 180 8.75 -16.94 -4.69
CA PHE A 180 7.49 -16.44 -5.20
C PHE A 180 6.40 -16.67 -4.18
N ILE A 181 5.75 -15.59 -3.70
CA ILE A 181 4.66 -15.69 -2.73
C ILE A 181 3.37 -15.14 -3.34
N ALA A 182 2.29 -15.93 -3.22
CA ALA A 182 0.94 -15.50 -3.50
C ALA A 182 0.23 -15.31 -2.17
N GLN A 183 0.01 -14.06 -1.80
CA GLN A 183 -0.46 -13.66 -0.48
C GLN A 183 -1.97 -13.54 -0.47
N PRO A 184 -2.69 -14.09 0.55
CA PRO A 184 -4.13 -13.91 0.71
C PRO A 184 -4.46 -12.53 1.29
N ALA A 185 -5.73 -12.15 1.25
CA ALA A 185 -6.40 -11.20 2.13
C ALA A 185 -5.70 -9.83 2.28
N GLU A 186 -5.25 -9.25 1.16
CA GLU A 186 -4.67 -7.91 1.12
C GLU A 186 -5.73 -6.85 1.41
N GLU A 187 -6.93 -6.98 0.86
CA GLU A 187 -8.04 -6.02 0.94
C GLU A 187 -8.56 -5.79 2.39
N VAL A 188 -8.18 -6.68 3.31
CA VAL A 188 -8.45 -6.53 4.74
C VAL A 188 -7.18 -6.26 5.56
N LEU A 189 -6.05 -5.97 4.89
CA LEU A 189 -4.72 -5.70 5.48
C LEU A 189 -4.27 -6.79 6.46
N GLY A 190 -4.58 -8.05 6.15
CA GLY A 190 -4.37 -9.16 7.09
C GLY A 190 -3.50 -10.30 6.58
N GLY A 191 -3.31 -10.39 5.27
CA GLY A 191 -2.67 -11.55 4.64
C GLY A 191 -1.17 -11.63 4.85
N ALA A 192 -0.45 -10.53 4.68
CA ALA A 192 0.99 -10.49 4.94
C ALA A 192 1.31 -10.85 6.39
N LYS A 193 0.55 -10.27 7.33
CA LYS A 193 0.68 -10.63 8.75
C LYS A 193 0.38 -12.10 9.01
N ALA A 194 -0.67 -12.65 8.42
CA ALA A 194 -1.02 -14.07 8.57
C ALA A 194 0.10 -15.00 8.07
N MET A 195 0.73 -14.66 6.92
CA MET A 195 1.88 -15.42 6.41
C MET A 195 3.11 -15.31 7.32
N LEU A 196 3.40 -14.12 7.85
CA LEU A 196 4.51 -13.90 8.79
C LEU A 196 4.28 -14.64 10.12
N ASP A 197 3.07 -14.60 10.67
CA ASP A 197 2.68 -15.29 11.90
C ASP A 197 2.76 -16.83 11.73
N ASP A 198 2.42 -17.34 10.55
CA ASP A 198 2.63 -18.77 10.20
C ASP A 198 4.11 -19.14 10.00
N GLY A 199 5.00 -18.16 10.16
CA GLY A 199 6.43 -18.36 10.14
C GLY A 199 7.05 -18.33 8.74
N LEU A 200 6.55 -17.52 7.82
CA LEU A 200 7.06 -17.39 6.46
C LEU A 200 8.59 -17.33 6.42
N PHE A 201 9.20 -16.41 7.14
CA PHE A 201 10.67 -16.24 7.10
C PHE A 201 11.42 -17.30 7.93
N ARG A 202 10.79 -17.89 8.93
CA ARG A 202 11.38 -18.99 9.70
C ARG A 202 11.41 -20.30 8.90
N ARG A 203 10.38 -20.57 8.10
CA ARG A 203 10.21 -21.81 7.32
C ARG A 203 10.99 -21.76 6.00
N PHE A 204 11.01 -20.62 5.34
CA PHE A 204 11.49 -20.51 3.96
C PHE A 204 12.75 -19.64 3.83
N GLY A 205 13.20 -19.02 4.92
CA GLY A 205 14.30 -18.06 4.94
C GLY A 205 13.83 -16.64 4.71
N LYS A 206 14.54 -15.65 5.30
CA LYS A 206 14.29 -14.23 5.08
C LYS A 206 14.94 -13.83 3.75
N PRO A 207 14.20 -13.19 2.80
CA PRO A 207 14.78 -12.78 1.53
C PRO A 207 15.74 -11.60 1.71
N ASP A 208 16.74 -11.50 0.82
CA ASP A 208 17.66 -10.36 0.74
C ASP A 208 16.94 -9.10 0.21
N PHE A 209 16.03 -9.30 -0.76
CA PHE A 209 15.21 -8.24 -1.35
C PHE A 209 13.80 -8.74 -1.66
N ALA A 210 12.84 -7.80 -1.67
CA ALA A 210 11.47 -8.09 -2.04
C ALA A 210 10.95 -7.09 -3.10
N PHE A 211 10.12 -7.61 -4.01
CA PHE A 211 9.42 -6.80 -5.01
C PHE A 211 7.94 -7.12 -5.01
N ALA A 212 7.13 -6.08 -5.17
CA ALA A 212 5.72 -6.18 -5.51
C ALA A 212 5.34 -5.05 -6.47
N LEU A 213 4.22 -5.21 -7.17
CA LEU A 213 3.66 -4.20 -8.04
C LEU A 213 2.17 -4.04 -7.76
N HIS A 214 1.62 -2.90 -8.16
CA HIS A 214 0.18 -2.68 -8.14
C HIS A 214 -0.27 -1.90 -9.38
N THR A 215 -1.43 -2.25 -9.91
CA THR A 215 -2.08 -1.52 -11.00
C THR A 215 -2.50 -0.12 -10.53
N TRP A 216 -2.34 0.87 -11.40
CA TRP A 216 -2.71 2.25 -11.11
C TRP A 216 -3.32 2.93 -12.34
N PRO A 217 -4.24 3.90 -12.19
CA PRO A 217 -4.87 4.59 -13.33
C PRO A 217 -3.92 5.55 -14.04
N MET A 218 -2.87 4.98 -14.62
CA MET A 218 -1.88 5.62 -15.49
C MET A 218 -1.91 4.99 -16.89
N ALA A 219 -1.21 5.59 -17.83
CA ALA A 219 -1.07 5.01 -19.17
C ALA A 219 -0.31 3.68 -19.12
N TYR A 220 -0.80 2.65 -19.82
CA TYR A 220 -0.05 1.40 -19.94
C TYR A 220 1.35 1.65 -20.53
N GLY A 221 2.31 0.85 -20.11
CA GLY A 221 3.73 1.06 -20.39
C GLY A 221 4.42 1.98 -19.39
N GLU A 222 3.70 2.73 -18.56
CA GLU A 222 4.27 3.57 -17.50
C GLU A 222 4.51 2.78 -16.21
N ILE A 223 5.63 3.09 -15.56
CA ILE A 223 6.00 2.58 -14.23
C ILE A 223 6.19 3.77 -13.30
N GLY A 224 5.50 3.76 -12.16
CA GLY A 224 5.58 4.79 -11.14
C GLY A 224 6.09 4.25 -9.80
N PHE A 225 6.94 4.99 -9.11
CA PHE A 225 7.42 4.64 -7.76
C PHE A 225 7.92 5.87 -7.01
N ASN A 226 8.19 5.71 -5.73
CA ASN A 226 8.87 6.69 -4.90
C ASN A 226 10.01 6.05 -4.11
N VAL A 227 10.94 6.85 -3.63
CA VAL A 227 11.92 6.47 -2.62
C VAL A 227 11.32 6.76 -1.24
N GLY A 228 11.46 5.85 -0.30
CA GLY A 228 10.79 5.95 1.00
C GLY A 228 9.32 5.58 0.90
N ALA A 229 8.43 6.32 1.52
CA ALA A 229 6.99 5.99 1.54
C ALA A 229 6.37 5.94 0.13
N VAL A 230 5.62 4.89 -0.16
CA VAL A 230 4.86 4.71 -1.42
C VAL A 230 3.37 4.73 -1.15
N THR A 231 2.91 4.04 -0.11
CA THR A 231 1.51 4.00 0.35
C THR A 231 1.39 4.67 1.71
N SER A 232 0.18 4.81 2.27
CA SER A 232 0.01 5.46 3.56
C SER A 232 -0.13 4.49 4.72
N ASN A 233 0.25 4.95 5.93
CA ASN A 233 -0.28 4.38 7.16
C ASN A 233 -1.80 4.58 7.18
N SER A 234 -2.54 3.60 7.69
CA SER A 234 -4.00 3.65 7.80
C SER A 234 -4.43 3.29 9.20
N ASP A 235 -5.16 4.18 9.85
CA ASP A 235 -5.78 3.90 11.13
C ASP A 235 -7.25 4.29 11.10
N GLY A 236 -8.06 3.58 11.90
CA GLY A 236 -9.40 3.99 12.26
C GLY A 236 -9.42 4.72 13.60
N PHE A 237 -10.49 5.43 13.88
CA PHE A 237 -10.80 5.84 15.24
C PHE A 237 -12.29 5.71 15.53
N GLU A 238 -12.59 5.47 16.78
CA GLU A 238 -13.94 5.51 17.35
C GLU A 238 -13.90 6.35 18.61
N ALA A 239 -14.89 7.23 18.78
CA ALA A 239 -15.05 8.02 19.99
C ALA A 239 -16.51 8.05 20.42
N VAL A 240 -16.78 7.94 21.73
CA VAL A 240 -18.11 8.17 22.31
C VAL A 240 -17.99 9.28 23.33
N PHE A 241 -18.68 10.38 23.05
CA PHE A 241 -18.81 11.49 23.98
C PHE A 241 -20.07 11.28 24.80
N HIS A 242 -19.92 11.16 26.12
CA HIS A 242 -20.99 11.03 27.07
C HIS A 242 -21.40 12.39 27.60
N GLY A 243 -22.68 12.53 27.87
CA GLY A 243 -23.27 13.71 28.46
C GLY A 243 -24.39 13.37 29.42
N ARG A 244 -25.34 14.24 29.49
CA ARG A 244 -26.63 14.05 30.24
C ARG A 244 -27.74 14.64 29.41
N GLY A 245 -28.66 13.78 28.99
CA GLY A 245 -29.81 14.16 28.18
C GLY A 245 -30.80 15.06 28.95
N ALA A 246 -31.55 15.84 28.19
CA ALA A 246 -32.61 16.69 28.71
C ALA A 246 -33.60 17.08 27.59
N HIS A 247 -34.69 17.75 28.00
CA HIS A 247 -35.59 18.38 27.04
C HIS A 247 -34.84 19.50 26.28
N GLY A 248 -34.95 19.56 24.97
CA GLY A 248 -34.21 20.53 24.13
C GLY A 248 -34.47 22.00 24.48
N SER A 249 -35.61 22.31 25.14
CA SER A 249 -35.89 23.67 25.63
C SER A 249 -35.38 23.95 27.06
N ALA A 250 -34.76 22.97 27.73
CA ALA A 250 -34.17 23.09 29.07
C ALA A 250 -32.67 22.65 29.04
N PRO A 251 -31.80 23.27 28.21
CA PRO A 251 -30.39 22.85 28.01
C PRO A 251 -29.57 23.05 29.30
N ASP A 252 -29.98 23.90 30.21
CA ASP A 252 -29.34 24.12 31.51
C ASP A 252 -29.40 22.87 32.42
N LYS A 253 -30.25 21.91 32.13
CA LYS A 253 -30.34 20.61 32.81
C LYS A 253 -29.48 19.51 32.16
N SER A 254 -28.85 19.81 31.04
CA SER A 254 -28.08 18.86 30.27
C SER A 254 -26.57 19.02 30.45
N ILE A 255 -25.83 18.03 29.99
CA ILE A 255 -24.44 18.14 29.47
C ILE A 255 -24.56 17.66 28.02
N ASP A 256 -24.51 18.59 27.07
CA ASP A 256 -24.88 18.29 25.69
C ASP A 256 -23.74 17.60 24.92
N PRO A 257 -23.80 16.27 24.66
CA PRO A 257 -22.77 15.55 23.94
C PRO A 257 -22.73 15.89 22.43
N VAL A 258 -23.82 16.43 21.86
CA VAL A 258 -23.86 16.89 20.47
C VAL A 258 -22.94 18.11 20.30
N LEU A 259 -23.03 19.05 21.23
CA LEU A 259 -22.16 20.23 21.23
C LEU A 259 -20.66 19.84 21.47
N ILE A 260 -20.42 18.92 22.41
CA ILE A 260 -19.07 18.42 22.70
C ILE A 260 -18.44 17.77 21.47
N ALA A 261 -19.15 16.83 20.85
CA ALA A 261 -18.70 16.13 19.64
C ALA A 261 -18.47 17.10 18.48
N SER A 262 -19.34 18.10 18.30
CA SER A 262 -19.20 19.12 17.26
C SER A 262 -17.95 19.96 17.47
N ARG A 263 -17.65 20.40 18.70
CA ARG A 263 -16.40 21.10 19.05
C ARG A 263 -15.17 20.23 18.75
N PHE A 264 -15.19 18.97 19.20
CA PHE A 264 -14.09 18.06 18.88
C PHE A 264 -13.83 17.96 17.39
N VAL A 265 -14.85 17.80 16.54
CA VAL A 265 -14.70 17.71 15.08
C VAL A 265 -14.02 18.95 14.50
N VAL A 266 -14.34 20.12 15.00
CA VAL A 266 -13.73 21.39 14.57
C VAL A 266 -12.31 21.54 15.13
N ASP A 267 -12.14 21.37 16.44
CA ASP A 267 -10.91 21.66 17.14
C ASP A 267 -9.77 20.70 16.75
N VAL A 268 -10.09 19.42 16.51
CA VAL A 268 -9.10 18.41 16.10
C VAL A 268 -8.45 18.74 14.74
N GLN A 269 -9.10 19.55 13.90
CA GLN A 269 -8.48 19.99 12.63
C GLN A 269 -7.22 20.85 12.87
N SER A 270 -7.09 21.45 14.05
CA SER A 270 -5.89 22.21 14.44
C SER A 270 -4.64 21.31 14.50
N VAL A 271 -4.78 20.04 14.84
CA VAL A 271 -3.69 19.07 14.87
C VAL A 271 -3.10 18.90 13.46
N ILE A 272 -3.95 18.82 12.43
CA ILE A 272 -3.53 18.70 11.03
C ILE A 272 -2.96 20.02 10.52
N SER A 273 -3.62 21.15 10.84
CA SER A 273 -3.30 22.43 10.22
C SER A 273 -2.26 23.26 10.98
N ARG A 274 -1.98 22.98 12.28
CA ARG A 274 -1.13 23.80 13.14
C ARG A 274 -0.03 23.06 13.88
N GLU A 275 -0.14 21.72 14.04
CA GLU A 275 0.80 20.97 14.88
C GLU A 275 1.74 20.07 14.07
N LYS A 276 1.22 19.49 13.00
CA LYS A 276 2.00 18.70 12.05
C LYS A 276 2.87 19.63 11.18
N ASP A 277 4.03 19.16 10.74
CA ASP A 277 4.83 19.86 9.73
C ASP A 277 3.99 20.09 8.47
N PRO A 278 3.86 21.34 7.97
CA PRO A 278 3.03 21.64 6.80
C PRO A 278 3.44 20.91 5.52
N PHE A 279 4.71 20.51 5.39
CA PHE A 279 5.24 19.77 4.24
C PHE A 279 5.01 18.26 4.33
N GLN A 280 4.61 17.75 5.49
CA GLN A 280 4.34 16.32 5.66
C GLN A 280 2.86 16.02 5.45
N PHE A 281 2.57 14.87 4.81
CA PHE A 281 1.21 14.42 4.61
C PHE A 281 0.59 13.91 5.92
N GLY A 282 -0.66 14.30 6.18
CA GLY A 282 -1.46 13.79 7.27
C GLY A 282 -2.92 14.15 7.07
N VAL A 283 -3.79 13.17 7.26
CA VAL A 283 -5.26 13.30 7.14
C VAL A 283 -5.92 12.77 8.39
N PHE A 284 -6.91 13.50 8.87
CA PHE A 284 -7.89 13.06 9.84
C PHE A 284 -9.29 13.41 9.34
N SER A 285 -10.15 12.41 9.19
CA SER A 285 -11.52 12.59 8.70
C SER A 285 -12.51 11.88 9.60
N VAL A 286 -13.55 12.62 10.02
CA VAL A 286 -14.74 12.05 10.67
C VAL A 286 -15.73 11.67 9.58
N GLY A 287 -15.96 10.38 9.40
CA GLY A 287 -16.85 9.84 8.37
C GLY A 287 -18.26 9.56 8.90
N SER A 288 -18.45 9.49 10.22
CA SER A 288 -19.75 9.21 10.84
C SER A 288 -19.90 9.95 12.15
N ILE A 289 -21.09 10.54 12.35
CA ILE A 289 -21.55 11.13 13.60
C ILE A 289 -22.94 10.57 13.86
N GLN A 290 -23.16 9.94 15.02
CA GLN A 290 -24.42 9.31 15.38
C GLN A 290 -24.80 9.67 16.81
N GLY A 291 -26.00 10.27 16.98
CA GLY A 291 -26.53 10.63 18.29
C GLY A 291 -27.87 11.35 18.18
N GLY A 292 -28.73 11.14 19.17
CA GLY A 292 -30.07 11.68 19.19
C GLY A 292 -31.04 10.93 18.26
N THR A 293 -32.35 11.08 18.55
CA THR A 293 -33.46 10.45 17.82
C THR A 293 -34.48 11.46 17.32
N THR A 294 -34.60 12.61 18.01
CA THR A 294 -35.58 13.65 17.68
C THR A 294 -35.07 15.03 18.10
N GLY A 295 -35.49 16.07 17.39
CA GLY A 295 -34.96 17.42 17.53
C GLY A 295 -35.23 18.14 18.83
N ASN A 296 -36.13 17.64 19.67
CA ASN A 296 -36.51 18.24 20.97
C ASN A 296 -35.92 17.50 22.18
N ILE A 297 -35.02 16.54 21.98
CA ILE A 297 -34.35 15.80 23.05
C ILE A 297 -32.82 15.90 22.84
N ILE A 298 -32.10 16.37 23.86
CA ILE A 298 -30.65 16.27 23.96
C ILE A 298 -30.33 14.84 24.38
N PRO A 299 -29.51 14.10 23.63
CA PRO A 299 -29.19 12.69 23.94
C PRO A 299 -28.18 12.55 25.08
N ASP A 300 -28.00 11.32 25.58
CA ASP A 300 -26.98 11.01 26.61
C ASP A 300 -25.59 10.78 26.03
N ASN A 301 -25.48 10.48 24.75
CA ASN A 301 -24.19 10.26 24.09
C ASN A 301 -24.22 10.53 22.58
N VAL A 302 -23.03 10.75 22.02
CA VAL A 302 -22.77 10.86 20.57
C VAL A 302 -21.55 10.02 20.23
N ALA A 303 -21.69 9.16 19.23
CA ALA A 303 -20.61 8.31 18.69
C ALA A 303 -20.04 8.89 17.38
N LEU A 304 -18.72 8.88 17.27
CA LEU A 304 -17.98 9.29 16.08
C LEU A 304 -17.13 8.14 15.56
N ARG A 305 -16.99 8.05 14.25
CA ARG A 305 -16.03 7.16 13.58
C ARG A 305 -15.33 7.88 12.45
N GLY A 306 -14.09 7.48 12.18
CA GLY A 306 -13.34 8.09 11.09
C GLY A 306 -12.04 7.38 10.79
N THR A 307 -11.21 8.07 9.99
CA THR A 307 -9.97 7.52 9.47
C THR A 307 -8.81 8.49 9.61
N ILE A 308 -7.61 7.95 9.75
CA ILE A 308 -6.34 8.66 9.84
C ILE A 308 -5.41 8.13 8.76
N ARG A 309 -4.68 9.02 8.07
CA ARG A 309 -3.65 8.66 7.08
C ARG A 309 -2.40 9.50 7.31
N SER A 310 -1.23 8.88 7.13
CA SER A 310 0.07 9.56 7.13
C SER A 310 1.09 8.73 6.36
N TYR A 311 2.21 9.34 5.95
CA TYR A 311 3.35 8.59 5.39
C TYR A 311 4.45 8.36 6.43
N ASP A 312 4.58 9.26 7.38
CA ASP A 312 5.62 9.25 8.42
C ASP A 312 5.07 8.79 9.77
N GLN A 313 5.84 7.98 10.49
CA GLN A 313 5.43 7.44 11.79
C GLN A 313 5.39 8.51 12.88
N GLY A 314 6.25 9.53 12.83
CA GLY A 314 6.23 10.65 13.77
C GLY A 314 4.98 11.50 13.58
N VAL A 315 4.56 11.73 12.31
CA VAL A 315 3.30 12.40 11.99
C VAL A 315 2.11 11.58 12.48
N ARG A 316 2.12 10.24 12.26
CA ARG A 316 1.08 9.32 12.75
C ARG A 316 0.91 9.45 14.28
N THR A 317 2.01 9.36 15.02
CA THR A 317 2.01 9.49 16.48
C THR A 317 1.47 10.86 16.92
N LYS A 318 1.94 11.95 16.29
CA LYS A 318 1.47 13.31 16.59
C LYS A 318 -0.03 13.47 16.37
N ILE A 319 -0.58 12.90 15.30
CA ILE A 319 -2.02 12.94 15.02
C ILE A 319 -2.77 12.15 16.11
N HIS A 320 -2.33 10.95 16.46
CA HIS A 320 -2.94 10.13 17.52
C HIS A 320 -2.98 10.87 18.86
N ASP A 321 -1.88 11.49 19.26
CA ASP A 321 -1.78 12.23 20.53
C ASP A 321 -2.66 13.50 20.50
N GLY A 322 -2.68 14.19 19.37
CA GLY A 322 -3.54 15.33 19.14
C GLY A 322 -5.03 14.97 19.26
N ILE A 323 -5.48 13.87 18.67
CA ILE A 323 -6.85 13.36 18.77
C ILE A 323 -7.20 13.09 20.22
N ARG A 324 -6.36 12.36 20.98
CA ARG A 324 -6.60 12.06 22.38
C ARG A 324 -6.72 13.32 23.23
N ARG A 325 -5.80 14.25 23.07
CA ARG A 325 -5.77 15.52 23.80
C ARG A 325 -7.00 16.37 23.50
N THR A 326 -7.37 16.52 22.23
CA THR A 326 -8.49 17.35 21.81
C THR A 326 -9.83 16.76 22.27
N ALA A 327 -9.99 15.42 22.19
CA ALA A 327 -11.20 14.75 22.67
C ALA A 327 -11.40 14.97 24.18
N LYS A 328 -10.35 14.78 24.96
CA LYS A 328 -10.37 15.03 26.40
C LYS A 328 -10.66 16.50 26.73
N ALA A 329 -10.06 17.45 26.01
CA ALA A 329 -10.29 18.88 26.21
C ALA A 329 -11.73 19.29 25.88
N ALA A 330 -12.30 18.76 24.78
CA ALA A 330 -13.70 19.02 24.40
C ALA A 330 -14.70 18.56 25.47
N ALA A 331 -14.53 17.37 26.04
CA ALA A 331 -15.36 16.86 27.12
C ALA A 331 -15.18 17.68 28.40
N ALA A 332 -13.94 17.94 28.81
CA ALA A 332 -13.63 18.71 30.01
C ALA A 332 -14.20 20.13 29.97
N SER A 333 -14.21 20.79 28.80
CA SER A 333 -14.74 22.13 28.62
C SER A 333 -16.25 22.26 28.93
N ALA A 334 -16.98 21.12 28.88
CA ALA A 334 -18.40 21.04 29.17
C ALA A 334 -18.71 20.37 30.51
N GLY A 335 -17.70 20.04 31.31
CA GLY A 335 -17.87 19.28 32.55
C GLY A 335 -18.36 17.84 32.32
N ALA A 336 -18.16 17.29 31.15
CA ALA A 336 -18.52 15.93 30.77
C ALA A 336 -17.48 14.91 31.25
N PRO A 337 -17.88 13.62 31.41
CA PRO A 337 -16.93 12.53 31.60
C PRO A 337 -15.87 12.45 30.45
N GLU A 338 -14.73 11.83 30.75
CA GLU A 338 -13.73 11.55 29.73
C GLU A 338 -14.33 10.66 28.63
N PRO A 339 -14.14 11.00 27.34
CA PRO A 339 -14.74 10.23 26.24
C PRO A 339 -14.11 8.85 26.13
N GLU A 340 -14.89 7.86 25.75
CA GLU A 340 -14.35 6.59 25.27
C GLU A 340 -13.72 6.83 23.92
N LEU A 341 -12.41 6.62 23.81
CA LEU A 341 -11.66 6.81 22.57
C LEU A 341 -10.82 5.60 22.27
N LYS A 342 -10.99 5.05 21.07
CA LYS A 342 -10.18 3.98 20.51
C LYS A 342 -9.53 4.46 19.22
N ILE A 343 -8.23 4.35 19.13
CA ILE A 343 -7.51 4.40 17.85
C ILE A 343 -7.26 2.95 17.46
N LEU A 344 -7.73 2.58 16.27
CA LEU A 344 -7.66 1.24 15.72
C LEU A 344 -6.48 1.21 14.75
N PRO A 345 -5.30 0.72 15.16
CA PRO A 345 -4.15 0.63 14.27
C PRO A 345 -4.49 -0.28 13.09
N GLY A 346 -4.26 0.24 11.90
CA GLY A 346 -4.37 -0.50 10.64
C GLY A 346 -2.99 -0.69 9.99
N GLY A 347 -2.93 -0.68 8.66
CA GLY A 347 -1.71 -0.91 7.90
C GLY A 347 -0.63 0.16 8.11
N ASN A 348 0.62 -0.25 7.93
CA ASN A 348 1.77 0.66 7.86
C ASN A 348 1.95 1.16 6.42
N ALA A 349 2.70 2.24 6.24
CA ALA A 349 3.15 2.69 4.93
C ALA A 349 4.17 1.70 4.34
N VAL A 350 4.06 1.38 3.06
CA VAL A 350 5.12 0.67 2.34
C VAL A 350 6.30 1.60 2.16
N ILE A 351 7.47 1.18 2.64
CA ILE A 351 8.70 1.97 2.57
C ILE A 351 9.68 1.32 1.59
N ASN A 352 9.85 1.94 0.44
CA ASN A 352 10.84 1.52 -0.54
C ASN A 352 12.26 1.80 -0.08
N ASN A 353 13.14 0.79 -0.20
CA ASN A 353 14.55 0.94 0.11
C ASN A 353 15.27 1.80 -0.94
N ALA A 354 15.93 2.88 -0.51
CA ALA A 354 16.55 3.86 -1.42
C ALA A 354 17.57 3.23 -2.38
N ALA A 355 18.50 2.43 -1.86
CA ALA A 355 19.56 1.81 -2.69
C ALA A 355 18.97 0.81 -3.71
N LEU A 356 17.95 0.03 -3.30
CA LEU A 356 17.27 -0.89 -4.20
C LEU A 356 16.52 -0.14 -5.31
N VAL A 357 15.80 0.96 -4.95
CA VAL A 357 15.10 1.81 -5.92
C VAL A 357 16.08 2.41 -6.92
N GLU A 358 17.16 3.04 -6.48
CA GLU A 358 18.14 3.69 -7.36
C GLU A 358 18.71 2.71 -8.38
N ARG A 359 19.11 1.51 -7.92
CA ARG A 359 19.64 0.47 -8.80
C ARG A 359 18.58 -0.03 -9.79
N THR A 360 17.35 -0.28 -9.32
CA THR A 360 16.25 -0.78 -10.15
C THR A 360 15.75 0.29 -11.13
N GLU A 361 15.66 1.56 -10.70
CA GLU A 361 15.29 2.68 -11.55
C GLU A 361 16.22 2.82 -12.77
N LEU A 362 17.53 2.67 -12.58
CA LEU A 362 18.49 2.72 -13.69
C LEU A 362 18.23 1.62 -14.72
N ALA A 363 18.00 0.39 -14.25
CA ALA A 363 17.68 -0.73 -15.10
C ALA A 363 16.37 -0.53 -15.86
N LEU A 364 15.31 -0.11 -15.16
CA LEU A 364 14.02 0.14 -15.79
C LEU A 364 14.07 1.31 -16.78
N LYS A 365 14.77 2.40 -16.46
CA LYS A 365 14.95 3.53 -17.39
C LYS A 365 15.73 3.18 -18.64
N ALA A 366 16.73 2.29 -18.53
CA ALA A 366 17.48 1.79 -19.70
C ALA A 366 16.58 1.02 -20.67
N ALA A 367 15.60 0.27 -20.17
CA ALA A 367 14.70 -0.55 -20.98
C ALA A 367 13.42 0.17 -21.43
N LEU A 368 12.85 1.03 -20.58
CA LEU A 368 11.52 1.64 -20.77
C LEU A 368 11.57 3.17 -20.96
N GLY A 369 12.74 3.78 -20.84
CA GLY A 369 12.99 5.20 -21.08
C GLY A 369 12.17 6.12 -20.19
N SER A 370 11.56 7.15 -20.79
CA SER A 370 10.77 8.17 -20.10
C SER A 370 9.45 7.68 -19.49
N LYS A 371 9.07 6.43 -19.74
CA LYS A 371 7.89 5.79 -19.13
C LYS A 371 8.12 5.42 -17.66
N VAL A 372 9.36 5.45 -17.19
CA VAL A 372 9.74 5.19 -15.79
C VAL A 372 9.83 6.51 -15.04
N LYS A 373 8.95 6.71 -14.04
CA LYS A 373 8.75 8.00 -13.39
C LYS A 373 8.78 7.86 -11.87
N ARG A 374 9.43 8.80 -11.19
CA ARG A 374 9.20 9.00 -9.76
C ARG A 374 7.87 9.73 -9.58
N MET A 375 7.06 9.26 -8.63
CA MET A 375 5.73 9.79 -8.33
C MET A 375 5.62 10.17 -6.85
N PRO A 376 4.73 11.10 -6.49
CA PRO A 376 4.35 11.26 -5.08
C PRO A 376 3.77 9.96 -4.52
N PRO A 377 3.89 9.73 -3.20
CA PRO A 377 3.21 8.61 -2.53
C PRO A 377 1.70 8.67 -2.77
N ILE A 378 1.08 7.49 -2.81
CA ILE A 378 -0.37 7.34 -2.93
C ILE A 378 -1.03 7.22 -1.55
N THR A 379 -2.31 7.57 -1.47
CA THR A 379 -3.06 7.59 -0.21
C THR A 379 -3.66 6.25 0.24
N PRO A 380 -3.90 5.24 -0.62
CA PRO A 380 -4.27 3.90 -0.17
C PRO A 380 -3.20 3.25 0.71
N SER A 381 -3.60 2.25 1.48
CA SER A 381 -2.72 1.42 2.30
C SER A 381 -2.51 0.07 1.62
N GLU A 382 -1.47 -0.66 2.05
CA GLU A 382 -1.03 -1.90 1.42
C GLU A 382 -0.27 -2.73 2.46
N ASP A 383 -0.66 -3.99 2.67
CA ASP A 383 -0.07 -4.82 3.71
C ASP A 383 1.29 -5.45 3.34
N PHE A 384 1.78 -5.27 2.11
CA PHE A 384 3.18 -5.51 1.75
C PHE A 384 4.14 -4.77 2.70
N ALA A 385 3.65 -3.72 3.35
CA ALA A 385 4.34 -2.99 4.40
C ALA A 385 4.83 -3.88 5.57
N GLU A 386 4.14 -4.98 5.86
CA GLU A 386 4.53 -5.90 6.93
C GLU A 386 5.87 -6.57 6.63
N TYR A 387 6.18 -6.88 5.37
CA TYR A 387 7.49 -7.43 4.97
C TYR A 387 8.60 -6.39 5.11
N THR A 388 8.33 -5.13 4.75
CA THR A 388 9.29 -4.04 4.95
C THR A 388 9.49 -3.76 6.43
N GLY A 389 8.43 -3.79 7.22
CA GLY A 389 8.46 -3.70 8.68
C GLY A 389 9.24 -4.83 9.35
N ALA A 390 9.21 -6.05 8.79
CA ALA A 390 10.04 -7.17 9.20
C ALA A 390 11.51 -7.03 8.76
N GLY A 391 11.88 -5.88 8.17
CA GLY A 391 13.25 -5.52 7.82
C GLY A 391 13.73 -6.18 6.52
N VAL A 392 12.85 -6.41 5.54
CA VAL A 392 13.23 -6.81 4.19
C VAL A 392 13.40 -5.55 3.34
N PRO A 393 14.57 -5.28 2.75
CA PRO A 393 14.74 -4.23 1.77
C PRO A 393 13.84 -4.50 0.57
N ALA A 394 12.93 -3.59 0.24
CA ALA A 394 11.91 -3.85 -0.77
C ALA A 394 11.72 -2.67 -1.74
N MET A 395 11.15 -2.99 -2.91
CA MET A 395 10.63 -2.01 -3.86
C MET A 395 9.23 -2.41 -4.30
N PHE A 396 8.29 -1.53 -4.03
CA PHE A 396 6.91 -1.57 -4.52
C PHE A 396 6.78 -0.51 -5.62
N PHE A 397 6.20 -0.88 -6.76
CA PHE A 397 6.01 0.05 -7.87
C PHE A 397 4.63 -0.08 -8.51
N LEU A 398 4.17 1.01 -9.10
CA LEU A 398 2.87 1.13 -9.74
C LEU A 398 3.00 0.90 -11.25
N VAL A 399 2.01 0.24 -11.84
CA VAL A 399 1.96 -0.04 -13.29
C VAL A 399 0.71 0.57 -13.88
N GLY A 400 0.88 1.32 -14.97
CA GLY A 400 -0.23 1.93 -15.72
C GLY A 400 -1.04 0.90 -16.48
N VAL A 401 -2.36 1.10 -16.53
CA VAL A 401 -3.33 0.11 -17.05
C VAL A 401 -4.31 0.65 -18.08
N TYR A 402 -4.33 1.94 -18.35
CA TYR A 402 -5.26 2.56 -19.30
C TYR A 402 -4.60 2.98 -20.61
N ASP A 403 -5.41 3.13 -21.66
CA ASP A 403 -4.91 3.68 -22.92
C ASP A 403 -4.36 5.10 -22.70
N PRO A 404 -3.17 5.42 -23.21
CA PRO A 404 -2.58 6.75 -23.08
C PRO A 404 -3.51 7.88 -23.56
N LYS A 405 -4.35 7.64 -24.58
CA LYS A 405 -5.32 8.63 -25.07
C LYS A 405 -6.40 8.90 -24.05
N ASP A 406 -6.90 7.86 -23.37
CA ASP A 406 -7.94 8.00 -22.34
C ASP A 406 -7.38 8.72 -21.11
N VAL A 407 -6.12 8.42 -20.74
CA VAL A 407 -5.42 9.14 -19.66
C VAL A 407 -5.25 10.60 -19.99
N GLU A 408 -4.84 10.92 -21.22
CA GLU A 408 -4.70 12.31 -21.65
C GLU A 408 -6.06 13.05 -21.69
N ALA A 409 -7.08 12.42 -22.25
CA ALA A 409 -8.44 12.97 -22.30
C ALA A 409 -9.01 13.23 -20.91
N SER A 410 -8.74 12.35 -19.93
CA SER A 410 -9.21 12.53 -18.55
C SER A 410 -8.61 13.74 -17.83
N ARG A 411 -7.44 14.19 -18.25
CA ARG A 411 -6.71 15.34 -17.66
C ARG A 411 -7.13 16.69 -18.24
N GLN A 412 -7.84 16.69 -19.37
CA GLN A 412 -8.29 17.94 -19.99
C GLN A 412 -9.45 18.56 -19.21
N ALA A 413 -9.64 19.86 -19.35
CA ALA A 413 -10.77 20.56 -18.72
C ALA A 413 -12.10 19.96 -19.18
N GLY A 414 -12.92 19.48 -18.25
CA GLY A 414 -14.17 18.77 -18.53
C GLY A 414 -13.99 17.29 -18.95
N GLY A 415 -12.79 16.75 -18.91
CA GLY A 415 -12.52 15.34 -19.17
C GLY A 415 -13.19 14.42 -18.17
N LYS A 416 -13.69 13.27 -18.65
CA LYS A 416 -14.29 12.25 -17.79
C LYS A 416 -13.19 11.56 -16.96
N PRO A 417 -13.30 11.53 -15.61
CA PRO A 417 -12.35 10.80 -14.80
C PRO A 417 -12.30 9.30 -15.16
N LEU A 418 -11.09 8.74 -15.15
CA LEU A 418 -10.93 7.29 -15.30
C LEU A 418 -11.44 6.56 -14.05
N PRO A 419 -12.03 5.37 -14.18
CA PRO A 419 -12.33 4.52 -13.05
C PRO A 419 -11.03 4.17 -12.31
N ILE A 420 -11.02 4.36 -11.00
CA ILE A 420 -9.89 3.97 -10.15
C ILE A 420 -10.10 2.58 -9.58
N ASN A 421 -9.08 1.99 -8.97
CA ASN A 421 -9.19 0.76 -8.18
C ASN A 421 -10.37 0.88 -7.20
N HIS A 422 -11.07 -0.23 -6.94
CA HIS A 422 -12.33 -0.33 -6.19
C HIS A 422 -13.55 0.30 -6.90
N SER A 423 -13.43 0.69 -8.16
CA SER A 423 -14.58 1.07 -8.97
C SER A 423 -15.22 -0.18 -9.63
N PRO A 424 -16.56 -0.28 -9.69
CA PRO A 424 -17.24 -1.35 -10.44
C PRO A 424 -16.95 -1.29 -11.95
N PHE A 425 -16.40 -0.20 -12.43
CA PHE A 425 -16.02 0.04 -13.83
C PHE A 425 -14.50 -0.03 -14.06
N PHE A 426 -13.72 -0.46 -13.07
CA PHE A 426 -12.28 -0.61 -13.23
C PHE A 426 -11.96 -1.69 -14.24
N SER A 427 -11.38 -1.30 -15.38
CA SER A 427 -11.16 -2.17 -16.53
C SER A 427 -9.78 -1.92 -17.14
N PRO A 428 -8.73 -2.56 -16.61
CA PRO A 428 -7.40 -2.52 -17.19
C PRO A 428 -7.37 -2.99 -18.64
N VAL A 429 -6.52 -2.39 -19.48
CA VAL A 429 -6.21 -2.92 -20.81
C VAL A 429 -5.22 -4.07 -20.66
N PRO A 430 -5.57 -5.35 -20.87
CA PRO A 430 -4.79 -6.47 -20.34
C PRO A 430 -3.40 -6.58 -20.98
N GLU A 431 -3.32 -6.69 -22.31
CA GLU A 431 -2.09 -7.05 -23.01
C GLU A 431 -0.92 -6.11 -22.71
N PRO A 432 -1.02 -4.80 -22.96
CA PRO A 432 0.10 -3.90 -22.71
C PRO A 432 0.43 -3.78 -21.22
N SER A 433 -0.56 -3.86 -20.34
CA SER A 433 -0.36 -3.78 -18.89
C SER A 433 0.36 -5.01 -18.35
N ILE A 434 -0.09 -6.21 -18.70
CA ILE A 434 0.55 -7.47 -18.28
C ILE A 434 1.99 -7.55 -18.82
N LYS A 435 2.20 -7.26 -20.11
CA LYS A 435 3.55 -7.29 -20.72
C LYS A 435 4.50 -6.31 -20.03
N THR A 436 4.03 -5.09 -19.74
CA THR A 436 4.83 -4.09 -19.01
C THR A 436 5.14 -4.55 -17.59
N SER A 437 4.17 -5.11 -16.88
CA SER A 437 4.33 -5.64 -15.53
C SER A 437 5.36 -6.75 -15.46
N ILE A 438 5.27 -7.74 -16.38
CA ILE A 438 6.24 -8.84 -16.47
C ILE A 438 7.62 -8.30 -16.78
N LYS A 439 7.74 -7.39 -17.74
CA LYS A 439 9.03 -6.81 -18.14
C LYS A 439 9.68 -6.06 -16.98
N ALA A 440 8.94 -5.17 -16.34
CA ALA A 440 9.45 -4.38 -15.22
C ALA A 440 9.87 -5.27 -14.04
N MET A 441 9.02 -6.23 -13.64
CA MET A 441 9.32 -7.14 -12.54
C MET A 441 10.51 -8.05 -12.85
N SER A 442 10.57 -8.62 -14.06
CA SER A 442 11.69 -9.48 -14.46
C SER A 442 13.03 -8.73 -14.46
N LEU A 443 13.06 -7.50 -14.99
CA LEU A 443 14.28 -6.68 -14.99
C LEU A 443 14.67 -6.26 -13.56
N ALA A 444 13.72 -5.93 -12.69
CA ALA A 444 13.98 -5.62 -11.29
C ALA A 444 14.61 -6.81 -10.56
N VAL A 445 14.07 -8.00 -10.71
CA VAL A 445 14.57 -9.24 -10.11
C VAL A 445 15.96 -9.59 -10.67
N LEU A 446 16.14 -9.58 -11.99
CA LEU A 446 17.42 -9.88 -12.63
C LEU A 446 18.51 -8.89 -12.19
N THR A 447 18.18 -7.60 -12.04
CA THR A 447 19.09 -6.59 -11.51
C THR A 447 19.47 -6.87 -10.05
N ALA A 448 18.53 -7.36 -9.23
CA ALA A 448 18.79 -7.70 -7.83
C ALA A 448 19.60 -8.99 -7.66
N LEU A 449 19.51 -9.93 -8.59
CA LEU A 449 20.29 -11.17 -8.61
C LEU A 449 21.77 -10.95 -9.01
N GLN A 450 22.06 -9.87 -9.73
CA GLN A 450 23.42 -9.48 -10.10
C GLN A 450 24.03 -8.63 -8.98
N ARG A 451 24.94 -9.18 -8.20
CA ARG A 451 25.70 -8.46 -7.14
C ARG A 451 26.93 -7.77 -7.68
#